data_5f40a7fd499a1d98707a57d0be88e02e
#
_entry.id   5f40a7fd499a1d98707a57d0be88e02e
#
_cell.length_a   1.000
_cell.length_b   1.000
_cell.length_c   1.000
_cell.angle_alpha   90.00
_cell.angle_beta   90.00
_cell.angle_gamma   90.00
#
_symmetry.space_group_name_H-M   'P 1'
#
loop_
_entity.id
_entity.type
_entity.pdbx_description
1 polymer ?
#
loop_
_entity_poly.entity_id
_entity_poly.type
_entity_poly.pdbx_seq_one_letter_code
_entity_poly.pdbx_strand_id
1 'polypeptide(L)'
;MRTISIEVEIKNLIELRSEGEYWDFKQEWHKDNERLLHDILCFANTVHDRECYLIIGVSDIGEIVGVSGENRRRQVDILDLLSNTVFAGDNIPEIRLDTIEIEGKEIDVLTI
;
A
#
# COMPACT_ATOMS: atom_id res chain seq x y z
N MET A 1 -11.79 -18.29 -14.82
CA MET A 1 -11.09 -17.01 -14.67
C MET A 1 -9.79 -17.21 -13.92
N ARG A 2 -8.75 -16.60 -14.38
CA ARG A 2 -7.45 -16.72 -13.75
C ARG A 2 -7.14 -15.47 -12.92
N THR A 3 -6.69 -15.70 -11.70
CA THR A 3 -6.28 -14.62 -10.80
C THR A 3 -4.77 -14.64 -10.65
N ILE A 4 -4.13 -13.51 -10.90
CA ILE A 4 -2.70 -13.34 -10.65
C ILE A 4 -2.54 -13.12 -9.15
N SER A 5 -1.63 -13.85 -8.50
CA SER A 5 -1.40 -13.65 -7.08
C SER A 5 -0.82 -12.26 -6.85
N ILE A 6 -1.19 -11.64 -5.72
CA ILE A 6 -0.67 -10.34 -5.32
C ILE A 6 0.85 -10.36 -5.26
N GLU A 7 1.42 -11.46 -4.78
CA GLU A 7 2.87 -11.60 -4.66
C GLU A 7 3.58 -11.46 -6.01
N VAL A 8 3.05 -12.13 -7.04
CA VAL A 8 3.64 -12.07 -8.39
C VAL A 8 3.55 -10.66 -8.95
N GLU A 9 2.38 -10.03 -8.82
CA GLU A 9 2.20 -8.67 -9.33
C GLU A 9 3.14 -7.68 -8.63
N ILE A 10 3.24 -7.74 -7.32
CA ILE A 10 4.11 -6.83 -6.56
C ILE A 10 5.58 -7.05 -6.91
N LYS A 11 6.02 -8.30 -7.05
CA LYS A 11 7.39 -8.57 -7.48
C LYS A 11 7.69 -7.96 -8.84
N ASN A 12 6.75 -8.04 -9.77
CA ASN A 12 6.91 -7.45 -11.10
C ASN A 12 7.04 -5.93 -11.03
N LEU A 13 6.24 -5.28 -10.19
CA LEU A 13 6.31 -3.83 -10.01
C LEU A 13 7.64 -3.41 -9.37
N ILE A 14 8.11 -4.14 -8.38
CA ILE A 14 9.39 -3.85 -7.72
C ILE A 14 10.55 -3.97 -8.72
N GLU A 15 10.49 -4.94 -9.63
CA GLU A 15 11.52 -5.13 -10.65
C GLU A 15 11.66 -3.97 -11.62
N LEU A 16 10.61 -3.15 -11.75
CA LEU A 16 10.68 -1.93 -12.57
C LEU A 16 11.58 -0.86 -11.94
N ARG A 17 11.87 -0.97 -10.67
CA ARG A 17 12.77 -0.09 -9.90
C ARG A 17 12.39 1.38 -9.92
N SER A 18 11.12 1.65 -10.13
CA SER A 18 10.58 3.02 -10.11
C SER A 18 9.13 2.99 -9.69
N GLU A 19 8.69 4.09 -9.12
CA GLU A 19 7.28 4.29 -8.81
C GLU A 19 6.49 4.60 -10.08
N GLY A 20 5.19 4.37 -10.07
CA GLY A 20 4.33 4.59 -11.22
C GLY A 20 3.00 5.21 -10.82
N GLU A 21 2.06 5.25 -11.77
CA GLU A 21 0.76 5.88 -11.56
C GLU A 21 -0.10 5.19 -10.52
N TYR A 22 0.07 3.87 -10.35
CA TYR A 22 -0.78 3.09 -9.47
C TYR A 22 -0.01 2.30 -8.41
N TRP A 23 1.27 2.56 -8.24
CA TRP A 23 2.04 1.96 -7.14
C TRP A 23 3.09 2.96 -6.64
N ASP A 24 3.35 2.87 -5.34
CA ASP A 24 4.32 3.72 -4.66
C ASP A 24 5.12 2.86 -3.69
N PHE A 25 6.41 3.13 -3.57
CA PHE A 25 7.29 2.44 -2.63
C PHE A 25 7.45 3.28 -1.37
N LYS A 26 7.35 2.63 -0.22
CA LYS A 26 7.68 3.23 1.07
C LYS A 26 8.66 2.33 1.79
N GLN A 27 9.77 2.88 2.22
CA GLN A 27 10.78 2.11 2.92
C GLN A 27 10.27 1.64 4.28
N GLU A 28 9.46 2.45 4.95
CA GLU A 28 8.86 2.14 6.23
C GLU A 28 7.44 2.70 6.33
N TRP A 29 6.69 2.21 7.30
CA TRP A 29 5.36 2.70 7.56
C TRP A 29 5.38 4.17 7.97
N HIS A 30 4.30 4.89 7.65
CA HIS A 30 4.11 6.30 7.99
C HIS A 30 4.17 6.51 9.51
N LYS A 31 4.80 7.58 9.94
CA LYS A 31 4.90 7.92 11.36
C LYS A 31 3.57 8.38 11.95
N ASP A 32 2.70 8.98 11.13
CA ASP A 32 1.42 9.44 11.57
C ASP A 32 0.31 9.05 10.59
N ASN A 33 -0.92 9.02 11.10
CA ASN A 33 -2.09 8.63 10.32
C ASN A 33 -2.46 9.65 9.25
N GLU A 34 -2.11 10.90 9.46
CA GLU A 34 -2.42 11.96 8.50
C GLU A 34 -1.71 11.74 7.18
N ARG A 35 -0.43 11.34 7.23
CA ARG A 35 0.35 11.04 6.03
C ARG A 35 -0.15 9.77 5.34
N LEU A 36 -0.49 8.76 6.12
CA LEU A 36 -1.05 7.52 5.57
C LEU A 36 -2.38 7.81 4.86
N LEU A 37 -3.24 8.57 5.50
CA LEU A 37 -4.53 8.94 4.92
C LEU A 37 -4.35 9.74 3.64
N HIS A 38 -3.39 10.66 3.61
CA HIS A 38 -3.09 11.45 2.42
C HIS A 38 -2.72 10.54 1.24
N ASP A 39 -1.86 9.56 1.44
CA ASP A 39 -1.45 8.64 0.37
C ASP A 39 -2.62 7.78 -0.12
N ILE A 40 -3.46 7.29 0.80
CA ILE A 40 -4.66 6.53 0.44
C ILE A 40 -5.60 7.38 -0.41
N LEU A 41 -5.86 8.61 -0.01
CA LEU A 41 -6.75 9.51 -0.72
C LEU A 41 -6.20 9.91 -2.08
N CYS A 42 -4.89 10.09 -2.19
CA CYS A 42 -4.28 10.40 -3.47
C CYS A 42 -4.55 9.31 -4.51
N PHE A 43 -4.40 8.05 -4.14
CA PHE A 43 -4.73 6.95 -5.04
C PHE A 43 -6.23 6.86 -5.31
N ALA A 44 -7.04 6.92 -4.26
CA ALA A 44 -8.50 6.79 -4.38
C ALA A 44 -9.10 7.87 -5.26
N ASN A 45 -8.53 9.08 -5.25
CA ASN A 45 -9.05 10.23 -6.01
C ASN A 45 -8.46 10.38 -7.40
N THR A 46 -7.35 9.70 -7.69
CA THR A 46 -6.61 9.91 -8.94
C THR A 46 -6.77 8.75 -9.91
N VAL A 47 -6.86 7.54 -9.40
CA VAL A 47 -6.94 6.33 -10.23
C VAL A 47 -8.27 5.64 -9.96
N HIS A 48 -9.13 5.53 -10.98
CA HIS A 48 -10.50 5.04 -10.83
C HIS A 48 -10.77 3.71 -11.51
N ASP A 49 -9.88 3.25 -12.36
CA ASP A 49 -10.13 2.09 -13.22
C ASP A 49 -9.31 0.86 -12.85
N ARG A 50 -8.57 0.94 -11.76
CA ARG A 50 -7.76 -0.21 -11.31
C ARG A 50 -7.37 -0.07 -9.84
N GLU A 51 -6.91 -1.17 -9.27
CA GLU A 51 -6.35 -1.18 -7.92
C GLU A 51 -5.00 -0.47 -7.89
N CYS A 52 -4.72 0.19 -6.78
CA CYS A 52 -3.45 0.85 -6.52
C CYS A 52 -2.74 0.18 -5.36
N TYR A 53 -1.42 0.27 -5.34
CA TYR A 53 -0.62 -0.41 -4.32
C TYR A 53 0.33 0.55 -3.62
N LEU A 54 0.26 0.55 -2.29
CA LEU A 54 1.27 1.17 -1.45
C LEU A 54 2.13 0.03 -0.93
N ILE A 55 3.36 -0.03 -1.39
CA ILE A 55 4.28 -1.15 -1.13
C ILE A 55 5.28 -0.72 -0.08
N ILE A 56 5.18 -1.30 1.11
CA ILE A 56 5.94 -0.86 2.28
C ILE A 56 7.03 -1.88 2.63
N GLY A 57 8.24 -1.39 2.80
CA GLY A 57 9.43 -2.21 3.00
C GLY A 57 10.34 -2.22 1.78
N VAL A 58 10.13 -1.30 0.85
CA VAL A 58 10.88 -1.18 -0.39
C VAL A 58 11.36 0.26 -0.55
N SER A 59 12.64 0.43 -0.91
CA SER A 59 13.20 1.76 -1.13
C SER A 59 12.69 2.39 -2.43
N ASP A 60 12.93 3.67 -2.62
CA ASP A 60 12.52 4.44 -3.81
C ASP A 60 13.00 3.81 -5.13
N ILE A 61 14.11 3.09 -5.08
CA ILE A 61 14.70 2.47 -6.26
C ILE A 61 14.43 0.96 -6.33
N GLY A 62 13.48 0.47 -5.53
CA GLY A 62 13.06 -0.93 -5.60
C GLY A 62 13.94 -1.91 -4.83
N GLU A 63 14.75 -1.45 -3.90
CA GLU A 63 15.52 -2.35 -3.06
C GLU A 63 14.64 -2.91 -1.94
N ILE A 64 14.76 -4.20 -1.66
CA ILE A 64 14.00 -4.88 -0.62
C ILE A 64 14.63 -4.58 0.73
N VAL A 65 13.93 -3.81 1.54
CA VAL A 65 14.38 -3.43 2.89
C VAL A 65 13.70 -4.28 3.96
N GLY A 66 12.42 -4.57 3.76
CA GLY A 66 11.60 -5.25 4.75
C GLY A 66 10.97 -4.29 5.73
N VAL A 67 9.79 -4.64 6.24
CA VAL A 67 9.10 -3.82 7.24
C VAL A 67 9.64 -4.09 8.62
N SER A 68 9.74 -3.05 9.45
CA SER A 68 10.03 -3.17 10.87
C SER A 68 8.71 -3.15 11.64
N GLY A 69 8.74 -3.53 12.92
CA GLY A 69 7.55 -3.45 13.77
C GLY A 69 7.12 -2.02 14.10
N GLU A 70 8.01 -1.06 13.90
CA GLU A 70 7.73 0.34 14.25
C GLU A 70 6.72 0.95 13.29
N ASN A 71 5.68 1.56 13.85
CA ASN A 71 4.58 2.18 13.10
C ASN A 71 3.80 1.23 12.21
N ARG A 72 4.03 -0.08 12.30
CA ARG A 72 3.35 -1.05 11.47
C ARG A 72 1.85 -1.09 11.82
N ARG A 73 0.99 -1.05 10.78
CA ARG A 73 -0.46 -1.10 10.95
C ARG A 73 -0.99 -2.45 10.51
N ARG A 74 -2.10 -2.85 11.13
CA ARG A 74 -2.92 -3.98 10.70
C ARG A 74 -4.07 -3.44 9.86
N GLN A 75 -4.75 -4.30 9.13
CA GLN A 75 -5.90 -3.88 8.34
C GLN A 75 -6.97 -3.19 9.19
N VAL A 76 -7.23 -3.70 10.39
CA VAL A 76 -8.23 -3.09 11.28
C VAL A 76 -7.85 -1.65 11.65
N ASP A 77 -6.58 -1.37 11.82
CA ASP A 77 -6.12 -0.02 12.17
C ASP A 77 -6.42 0.97 11.04
N ILE A 78 -6.25 0.51 9.80
CA ILE A 78 -6.51 1.35 8.62
C ILE A 78 -8.02 1.52 8.40
N LEU A 79 -8.80 0.45 8.60
CA LEU A 79 -10.25 0.53 8.52
C LEU A 79 -10.82 1.49 9.56
N ASP A 80 -10.27 1.49 10.78
CA ASP A 80 -10.68 2.43 11.82
C ASP A 80 -10.35 3.87 11.46
N LEU A 81 -9.16 4.10 10.89
CA LEU A 81 -8.77 5.41 10.41
C LEU A 81 -9.75 5.93 9.35
N LEU A 82 -10.09 5.09 8.39
CA LEU A 82 -11.01 5.47 7.32
C LEU A 82 -12.43 5.72 7.85
N SER A 83 -12.91 4.90 8.78
CA SER A 83 -14.26 5.09 9.34
C SER A 83 -14.38 6.35 10.19
N ASN A 84 -13.28 6.86 10.72
CA ASN A 84 -13.27 8.09 11.51
C ASN A 84 -12.97 9.34 10.69
N THR A 85 -12.87 9.19 9.37
CA THR A 85 -12.58 10.29 8.46
C THR A 85 -13.83 10.66 7.67
N VAL A 86 -14.05 11.96 7.50
CA VAL A 86 -15.18 12.45 6.70
C VAL A 86 -14.79 12.45 5.23
N PHE A 87 -15.59 11.76 4.42
CA PHE A 87 -15.40 11.68 2.98
C PHE A 87 -16.53 12.38 2.25
N ALA A 88 -16.18 13.06 1.16
CA ALA A 88 -17.18 13.66 0.29
C ALA A 88 -18.02 12.57 -0.39
N GLY A 89 -19.35 12.68 -0.34
CA GLY A 89 -20.24 11.74 -1.00
C GLY A 89 -20.31 10.36 -0.36
N ASP A 90 -19.87 10.22 0.86
CA ASP A 90 -19.90 8.97 1.63
C ASP A 90 -19.13 7.82 0.96
N ASN A 91 -18.20 8.14 0.07
CA ASN A 91 -17.40 7.14 -0.64
C ASN A 91 -16.12 6.82 0.12
N ILE A 92 -16.20 5.84 1.00
CA ILE A 92 -15.03 5.37 1.74
C ILE A 92 -14.24 4.42 0.83
N PRO A 93 -12.95 4.65 0.61
CA PRO A 93 -12.14 3.73 -0.19
C PRO A 93 -12.12 2.33 0.40
N GLU A 94 -12.20 1.30 -0.44
CA GLU A 94 -11.99 -0.07 -0.01
C GLU A 94 -10.50 -0.34 0.03
N ILE A 95 -10.04 -0.97 1.09
CA ILE A 95 -8.64 -1.31 1.24
C ILE A 95 -8.48 -2.77 1.65
N ARG A 96 -7.32 -3.32 1.31
CA ARG A 96 -6.90 -4.63 1.76
C ARG A 96 -5.42 -4.59 2.06
N LEU A 97 -5.03 -5.12 3.20
CA LEU A 97 -3.62 -5.20 3.59
C LEU A 97 -3.16 -6.65 3.53
N ASP A 98 -2.12 -6.89 2.76
CA ASP A 98 -1.47 -8.20 2.67
C ASP A 98 -0.01 -8.08 3.09
N THR A 99 0.53 -9.15 3.65
CA THR A 99 1.96 -9.25 3.92
C THR A 99 2.51 -10.37 3.06
N ILE A 100 3.51 -10.08 2.28
CA ILE A 100 4.20 -11.05 1.43
C ILE A 100 5.66 -11.14 1.83
N GLU A 101 6.33 -12.22 1.46
CA GLU A 101 7.75 -12.40 1.74
C GLU A 101 8.53 -12.37 0.43
N ILE A 102 9.55 -11.51 0.39
CA ILE A 102 10.45 -11.39 -0.76
C ILE A 102 11.88 -11.39 -0.23
N GLU A 103 12.70 -12.26 -0.75
CA GLU A 103 14.12 -12.38 -0.34
C GLU A 103 14.28 -12.56 1.18
N GLY A 104 13.35 -13.31 1.79
CA GLY A 104 13.39 -13.57 3.22
C GLY A 104 12.92 -12.40 4.09
N LYS A 105 12.38 -11.36 3.51
CA LYS A 105 11.91 -10.17 4.22
C LYS A 105 10.42 -9.95 4.01
N GLU A 106 9.75 -9.46 5.05
CA GLU A 106 8.32 -9.16 4.96
C GLU A 106 8.10 -7.80 4.30
N ILE A 107 7.16 -7.77 3.38
CA ILE A 107 6.72 -6.57 2.67
C ILE A 107 5.21 -6.44 2.89
N ASP A 108 4.77 -5.29 3.35
CA ASP A 108 3.33 -5.02 3.49
C ASP A 108 2.82 -4.33 2.23
N VAL A 109 1.69 -4.78 1.73
CA VAL A 109 1.07 -4.23 0.53
C VAL A 109 -0.33 -3.77 0.87
N LEU A 110 -0.56 -2.47 0.79
CA LEU A 110 -1.88 -1.89 0.96
C LEU A 110 -2.48 -1.68 -0.43
N THR A 111 -3.55 -2.42 -0.71
CA THR A 111 -4.30 -2.30 -1.96
C THR A 111 -5.46 -1.33 -1.75
N ILE A 112 -5.57 -0.38 -2.64
CA ILE A 112 -6.56 0.70 -2.56
C ILE A 112 -7.47 0.69 -3.78
#